data_4642af774f95657498888856dc8f1888
#
_entry.id   4642af774f95657498888856dc8f1888
#
_cell.length_a   1.000
_cell.length_b   1.000
_cell.length_c   1.000
_cell.angle_alpha   90.00
_cell.angle_beta   90.00
_cell.angle_gamma   90.00
#
_symmetry.space_group_name_H-M   'P 1'
#
loop_
_entity.id
_entity.type
_entity.pdbx_description
1 polymer ?
#
loop_
_entity_poly.entity_id
_entity_poly.type
_entity_poly.pdbx_seq_one_letter_code
_entity_poly.pdbx_strand_id
1 'polypeptide(L)'
;RPRASHREPVCIDGFVSFDRSQYFPNNITISLSAHSQYILSLTHATLRRSGRCTDSQKRKKTILYRSLVFEKAALERSFSELLDQLYRERCSAYSSPLILITDEKCEYARALKLHPSRFSIHHLTVNSKVPRTFQNPLFASNYLDRELRKDLADHRRETVCFPRNVANMLNRLVVYLGWHNYEKPYRIGRDIVMTHAEVAGIERRAICKAREKQFQERAFLSRAGLSLLDKKLWLRSFPTPLKRKAEYVPAYAYA
;
A
#
# COMPACT_ATOMS: atom_id res chain seq x y z
N ARG A 1 -8.36 13.23 8.64
CA ARG A 1 -6.99 12.71 8.74
C ARG A 1 -6.09 13.86 9.19
N PRO A 2 -5.31 13.74 10.27
CA PRO A 2 -4.32 14.77 10.62
C PRO A 2 -3.32 14.89 9.47
N ARG A 3 -2.97 16.13 9.08
CA ARG A 3 -2.04 16.36 7.97
C ARG A 3 -0.63 16.50 8.49
N ALA A 4 0.29 15.69 7.99
CA ALA A 4 1.73 15.85 8.23
C ALA A 4 2.26 17.11 7.53
N SER A 5 3.30 17.72 8.07
CA SER A 5 4.00 18.79 7.36
C SER A 5 4.88 18.17 6.26
N HIS A 6 4.38 18.11 5.04
CA HIS A 6 4.99 17.40 3.92
C HIS A 6 6.19 18.13 3.30
N ARG A 7 7.16 18.53 4.11
CA ARG A 7 8.42 19.13 3.62
C ARG A 7 9.49 18.09 3.28
N GLU A 8 9.30 16.86 3.71
CA GLU A 8 10.25 15.79 3.48
C GLU A 8 10.20 15.29 2.03
N PRO A 9 11.33 14.81 1.47
CA PRO A 9 11.32 14.01 0.25
C PRO A 9 10.44 12.78 0.41
N VAL A 10 9.81 12.36 -0.68
CA VAL A 10 8.93 11.18 -0.70
C VAL A 10 9.62 10.04 -1.43
N CYS A 11 9.81 8.92 -0.74
CA CYS A 11 10.24 7.67 -1.35
C CYS A 11 9.05 6.92 -1.89
N ILE A 12 9.16 6.36 -3.09
CA ILE A 12 8.17 5.45 -3.66
C ILE A 12 8.85 4.19 -4.15
N ASP A 13 8.32 3.06 -3.77
CA ASP A 13 8.72 1.75 -4.31
C ASP A 13 7.50 0.84 -4.47
N GLY A 14 7.67 -0.19 -5.31
CA GLY A 14 6.67 -1.22 -5.56
C GLY A 14 6.92 -2.47 -4.72
N PHE A 15 6.11 -2.70 -3.72
CA PHE A 15 6.10 -3.92 -2.92
C PHE A 15 5.36 -5.03 -3.66
N VAL A 16 6.08 -6.07 -4.08
CA VAL A 16 5.45 -7.21 -4.77
C VAL A 16 5.03 -8.28 -3.78
N SER A 17 3.75 -8.59 -3.79
CA SER A 17 3.12 -9.70 -3.06
C SER A 17 2.36 -10.60 -4.03
N PHE A 18 1.80 -11.69 -3.53
CA PHE A 18 1.07 -12.66 -4.35
C PHE A 18 -0.27 -12.97 -3.71
N ASP A 19 -1.32 -13.17 -4.51
CA ASP A 19 -2.55 -13.77 -4.05
C ASP A 19 -2.74 -15.17 -4.65
N ARG A 20 -3.37 -16.07 -3.90
CA ARG A 20 -3.68 -17.46 -4.30
C ARG A 20 -2.46 -18.33 -4.61
N SER A 21 -1.51 -17.81 -5.38
CA SER A 21 -0.30 -18.51 -5.76
C SER A 21 0.72 -17.56 -6.41
N GLN A 22 1.92 -18.06 -6.65
CA GLN A 22 2.98 -17.34 -7.36
C GLN A 22 2.61 -16.88 -8.80
N TYR A 23 1.46 -17.29 -9.34
CA TYR A 23 1.02 -16.89 -10.68
C TYR A 23 0.26 -15.56 -10.68
N PHE A 24 -0.13 -15.06 -9.53
CA PHE A 24 -0.90 -13.82 -9.38
C PHE A 24 -0.10 -12.79 -8.56
N PRO A 25 0.95 -12.21 -9.15
CA PRO A 25 1.68 -11.13 -8.49
C PRO A 25 0.84 -9.86 -8.46
N ASN A 26 0.88 -9.20 -7.31
CA ASN A 26 0.29 -7.89 -7.07
C ASN A 26 1.41 -6.92 -6.74
N ASN A 27 1.47 -5.80 -7.43
CA ASN A 27 2.33 -4.70 -7.06
C ASN A 27 1.54 -3.71 -6.21
N ILE A 28 2.03 -3.44 -5.04
CA ILE A 28 1.50 -2.42 -4.14
C ILE A 28 2.51 -1.29 -4.15
N THR A 29 2.19 -0.20 -4.84
CA THR A 29 3.07 0.97 -4.87
C THR A 29 2.81 1.79 -3.63
N ILE A 30 3.84 1.99 -2.80
CA ILE A 30 3.72 2.68 -1.50
C ILE A 30 4.57 3.94 -1.54
N SER A 31 4.00 5.05 -1.10
CA SER A 31 4.71 6.31 -0.89
C SER A 31 4.84 6.61 0.59
N LEU A 32 6.04 7.02 1.00
CA LEU A 32 6.33 7.37 2.37
C LEU A 32 7.39 8.49 2.47
N SER A 33 7.36 9.23 3.54
CA SER A 33 8.35 10.27 3.85
C SER A 33 9.73 9.66 4.09
N ALA A 34 10.77 10.25 3.52
CA ALA A 34 12.13 9.69 3.56
C ALA A 34 12.73 9.64 4.98
N HIS A 35 12.43 10.62 5.82
CA HIS A 35 13.02 10.73 7.17
C HIS A 35 12.10 10.16 8.25
N SER A 36 10.85 10.60 8.31
CA SER A 36 9.88 10.15 9.30
C SER A 36 9.36 8.75 9.03
N GLN A 37 9.55 8.22 7.81
CA GLN A 37 8.99 6.95 7.35
C GLN A 37 7.45 6.91 7.48
N TYR A 38 6.82 8.08 7.54
CA TYR A 38 5.37 8.20 7.58
C TYR A 38 4.77 7.83 6.22
N ILE A 39 3.89 6.83 6.22
CA ILE A 39 3.28 6.33 4.99
C ILE A 39 2.17 7.28 4.56
N LEU A 40 2.30 7.82 3.35
CA LEU A 40 1.40 8.81 2.78
C LEU A 40 0.23 8.17 2.05
N SER A 41 0.53 7.28 1.10
CA SER A 41 -0.48 6.68 0.24
C SER A 41 -0.02 5.33 -0.30
N LEU A 42 -0.96 4.56 -0.83
CA LEU A 42 -0.69 3.33 -1.56
C LEU A 42 -1.67 3.18 -2.73
N THR A 43 -1.19 2.51 -3.78
CA THR A 43 -2.01 2.05 -4.91
C THR A 43 -1.67 0.61 -5.24
N HIS A 44 -2.52 -0.04 -6.03
CA HIS A 44 -2.42 -1.46 -6.31
C HIS A 44 -2.55 -1.75 -7.80
N ALA A 45 -1.76 -2.69 -8.29
CA ALA A 45 -1.86 -3.24 -9.64
C ALA A 45 -1.67 -4.75 -9.64
N THR A 46 -2.57 -5.50 -10.27
CA THR A 46 -2.39 -6.92 -10.53
C THR A 46 -1.52 -7.11 -11.77
N LEU A 47 -0.50 -7.93 -11.65
CA LEU A 47 0.47 -8.14 -12.71
C LEU A 47 0.42 -9.57 -13.27
N ARG A 48 0.98 -9.74 -14.45
CA ARG A 48 1.31 -11.06 -14.98
C ARG A 48 2.61 -11.55 -14.37
N ARG A 49 2.67 -12.83 -14.02
CA ARG A 49 3.93 -13.43 -13.60
C ARG A 49 5.00 -13.27 -14.70
N SER A 50 6.07 -12.62 -14.36
CA SER A 50 7.30 -12.51 -15.15
C SER A 50 8.40 -13.42 -14.56
N GLY A 51 9.57 -13.42 -15.17
CA GLY A 51 10.73 -14.19 -14.73
C GLY A 51 10.76 -15.63 -15.25
N ARG A 52 11.81 -16.37 -14.85
CA ARG A 52 12.03 -17.75 -15.27
C ARG A 52 10.91 -18.66 -14.79
N CYS A 53 10.42 -19.49 -15.70
CA CYS A 53 9.43 -20.52 -15.43
C CYS A 53 9.89 -21.84 -16.03
N THR A 54 9.72 -22.94 -15.31
CA THR A 54 9.83 -24.28 -15.88
C THR A 54 8.71 -24.53 -16.90
N ASP A 55 8.82 -25.54 -17.73
CA ASP A 55 7.79 -25.81 -18.74
C ASP A 55 6.46 -26.22 -18.11
N SER A 56 6.49 -26.96 -17.02
CA SER A 56 5.29 -27.24 -16.22
C SER A 56 4.64 -25.95 -15.71
N GLN A 57 5.43 -25.00 -15.20
CA GLN A 57 4.91 -23.71 -14.73
C GLN A 57 4.37 -22.86 -15.90
N LYS A 58 4.98 -22.90 -17.09
CA LYS A 58 4.47 -22.22 -18.29
C LYS A 58 3.10 -22.78 -18.68
N ARG A 59 2.97 -24.13 -18.77
CA ARG A 59 1.69 -24.80 -19.06
C ARG A 59 0.60 -24.39 -18.06
N LYS A 60 0.90 -24.47 -16.76
CA LYS A 60 -0.03 -24.06 -15.69
C LYS A 60 -0.41 -22.58 -15.80
N LYS A 61 0.55 -21.70 -16.07
CA LYS A 61 0.29 -20.27 -16.30
C LYS A 61 -0.66 -20.04 -17.48
N THR A 62 -0.45 -20.73 -18.59
CA THR A 62 -1.32 -20.62 -19.78
C THR A 62 -2.76 -21.03 -19.46
N ILE A 63 -2.96 -22.12 -18.73
CA ILE A 63 -4.29 -22.59 -18.32
C ILE A 63 -4.96 -21.56 -17.40
N LEU A 64 -4.24 -21.08 -16.37
CA LEU A 64 -4.77 -20.13 -15.40
C LEU A 64 -5.14 -18.77 -16.03
N TYR A 65 -4.39 -18.35 -17.06
CA TYR A 65 -4.58 -17.04 -17.68
C TYR A 65 -5.57 -17.04 -18.85
N ARG A 66 -6.10 -18.19 -19.24
CA ARG A 66 -7.01 -18.32 -20.42
C ARG A 66 -8.25 -17.42 -20.31
N SER A 67 -8.80 -17.29 -19.11
CA SER A 67 -10.02 -16.50 -18.83
C SER A 67 -9.75 -15.15 -18.16
N LEU A 68 -8.47 -14.77 -18.00
CA LEU A 68 -8.10 -13.56 -17.27
C LEU A 68 -7.69 -12.44 -18.22
N VAL A 69 -8.26 -11.29 -18.01
CA VAL A 69 -7.87 -10.05 -18.67
C VAL A 69 -6.99 -9.25 -17.71
N PHE A 70 -5.75 -9.00 -18.13
CA PHE A 70 -4.82 -8.16 -17.38
C PHE A 70 -4.82 -6.76 -17.96
N GLU A 71 -4.82 -5.79 -17.08
CA GLU A 71 -4.79 -4.39 -17.45
C GLU A 71 -3.46 -4.01 -18.13
N LYS A 72 -3.55 -3.27 -19.24
CA LYS A 72 -2.37 -2.75 -19.94
C LYS A 72 -1.77 -1.60 -19.12
N ALA A 73 -0.44 -1.53 -19.05
CA ALA A 73 0.29 -0.49 -18.34
C ALA A 73 -0.16 -0.31 -16.87
N ALA A 74 -0.56 -1.40 -16.20
CA ALA A 74 -1.10 -1.37 -14.84
C ALA A 74 -0.16 -0.69 -13.83
N LEU A 75 1.16 -0.88 -13.93
CA LEU A 75 2.15 -0.21 -13.09
C LEU A 75 2.18 1.30 -13.33
N GLU A 76 2.17 1.73 -14.59
CA GLU A 76 2.18 3.15 -14.95
C GLU A 76 0.94 3.86 -14.42
N ARG A 77 -0.25 3.22 -14.56
CA ARG A 77 -1.50 3.76 -14.04
C ARG A 77 -1.52 3.81 -12.51
N SER A 78 -1.11 2.74 -11.86
CA SER A 78 -1.00 2.68 -10.39
C SER A 78 -0.07 3.78 -9.86
N PHE A 79 1.05 4.02 -10.54
CA PHE A 79 1.98 5.08 -10.16
C PHE A 79 1.40 6.47 -10.43
N SER A 80 0.74 6.69 -11.58
CA SER A 80 0.06 7.96 -11.88
C SER A 80 -1.04 8.28 -10.86
N GLU A 81 -1.84 7.29 -10.48
CA GLU A 81 -2.85 7.43 -9.43
C GLU A 81 -2.23 7.81 -8.08
N LEU A 82 -1.08 7.20 -7.75
CA LEU A 82 -0.35 7.56 -6.54
C LEU A 82 0.13 9.02 -6.58
N LEU A 83 0.64 9.48 -7.72
CA LEU A 83 1.03 10.88 -7.91
C LEU A 83 -0.16 11.83 -7.75
N ASP A 84 -1.32 11.49 -8.31
CA ASP A 84 -2.56 12.27 -8.15
C ASP A 84 -2.98 12.38 -6.67
N GLN A 85 -2.85 11.29 -5.91
CA GLN A 85 -3.16 11.29 -4.48
C GLN A 85 -2.18 12.19 -3.71
N LEU A 86 -0.88 12.05 -3.95
CA LEU A 86 0.15 12.87 -3.32
C LEU A 86 0.00 14.34 -3.66
N TYR A 87 -0.31 14.65 -4.91
CA TYR A 87 -0.48 16.03 -5.37
C TYR A 87 -1.71 16.68 -4.72
N ARG A 88 -2.84 16.00 -4.67
CA ARG A 88 -4.06 16.49 -4.00
C ARG A 88 -3.85 16.74 -2.51
N GLU A 89 -3.08 15.90 -1.84
CA GLU A 89 -2.79 16.07 -0.41
C GLU A 89 -1.82 17.25 -0.16
N ARG A 90 -0.91 17.51 -1.08
CA ARG A 90 0.18 18.47 -0.91
C ARG A 90 -0.09 19.85 -1.48
N CYS A 91 -0.72 19.97 -2.65
CA CYS A 91 -0.88 21.23 -3.36
C CYS A 91 -1.78 22.25 -2.67
N SER A 92 -2.60 21.83 -1.72
CA SER A 92 -3.36 22.79 -0.91
C SER A 92 -2.52 23.53 0.13
N ALA A 93 -1.25 23.19 0.30
CA ALA A 93 -0.44 23.68 1.43
C ALA A 93 0.93 24.29 1.09
N TYR A 94 1.55 24.03 -0.07
CA TYR A 94 2.95 24.40 -0.30
C TYR A 94 3.28 24.85 -1.73
N SER A 95 4.07 25.94 -1.83
CA SER A 95 4.62 26.47 -3.09
C SER A 95 5.89 25.74 -3.57
N SER A 96 6.47 24.84 -2.78
CA SER A 96 7.74 24.18 -3.12
C SER A 96 7.54 22.90 -3.90
N PRO A 97 8.46 22.56 -4.85
CA PRO A 97 8.35 21.34 -5.63
C PRO A 97 8.42 20.07 -4.74
N LEU A 98 7.73 19.03 -5.18
CA LEU A 98 7.78 17.72 -4.55
C LEU A 98 9.09 17.03 -4.93
N ILE A 99 9.92 16.71 -3.95
CA ILE A 99 11.09 15.86 -4.18
C ILE A 99 10.62 14.41 -4.09
N LEU A 100 10.77 13.68 -5.20
CA LEU A 100 10.35 12.29 -5.35
C LEU A 100 11.57 11.41 -5.56
N ILE A 101 11.70 10.35 -4.77
CA ILE A 101 12.81 9.39 -4.85
C ILE A 101 12.25 8.03 -5.22
N THR A 102 12.71 7.44 -6.33
CA THR A 102 12.30 6.11 -6.80
C THR A 102 13.49 5.28 -7.26
N ASP A 103 13.27 4.00 -7.52
CA ASP A 103 14.19 3.21 -8.32
C ASP A 103 14.12 3.60 -9.81
N GLU A 104 14.98 3.00 -10.64
CA GLU A 104 15.11 3.28 -12.07
C GLU A 104 14.06 2.56 -12.93
N LYS A 105 12.89 2.20 -12.41
CA LYS A 105 11.83 1.56 -13.22
C LYS A 105 11.34 2.50 -14.32
N CYS A 106 11.40 2.02 -15.55
CA CYS A 106 11.00 2.80 -16.72
C CYS A 106 9.51 3.17 -16.71
N GLU A 107 8.66 2.38 -16.05
CA GLU A 107 7.24 2.64 -15.86
C GLU A 107 7.01 3.92 -15.05
N TYR A 108 7.81 4.16 -14.02
CA TYR A 108 7.72 5.37 -13.20
C TYR A 108 8.10 6.62 -14.00
N ALA A 109 9.19 6.53 -14.76
CA ALA A 109 9.62 7.63 -15.62
C ALA A 109 8.58 7.96 -16.70
N ARG A 110 7.96 6.95 -17.32
CA ARG A 110 6.90 7.15 -18.33
C ARG A 110 5.66 7.79 -17.73
N ALA A 111 5.18 7.28 -16.59
CA ALA A 111 4.03 7.84 -15.90
C ALA A 111 4.27 9.30 -15.50
N LEU A 112 5.44 9.61 -14.94
CA LEU A 112 5.79 10.98 -14.55
C LEU A 112 5.85 11.94 -15.74
N LYS A 113 6.43 11.49 -16.87
CA LYS A 113 6.51 12.30 -18.12
C LYS A 113 5.13 12.74 -18.62
N LEU A 114 4.12 11.88 -18.44
CA LEU A 114 2.74 12.15 -18.86
C LEU A 114 1.90 12.87 -17.80
N HIS A 115 2.39 12.94 -16.56
CA HIS A 115 1.61 13.51 -15.45
C HIS A 115 1.50 15.03 -15.57
N PRO A 116 0.31 15.63 -15.37
CA PRO A 116 0.09 17.07 -15.48
C PRO A 116 1.02 17.89 -14.57
N SER A 117 1.30 17.39 -13.38
CA SER A 117 2.10 18.07 -12.35
C SER A 117 3.62 17.83 -12.47
N ARG A 118 4.10 17.27 -13.58
CA ARG A 118 5.52 16.93 -13.77
C ARG A 118 6.50 18.06 -13.48
N PHE A 119 6.13 19.29 -13.80
CA PHE A 119 6.98 20.48 -13.60
C PHE A 119 7.10 20.91 -12.13
N SER A 120 6.19 20.45 -11.28
CA SER A 120 6.21 20.68 -9.83
C SER A 120 6.85 19.51 -9.07
N ILE A 121 7.46 18.55 -9.76
CA ILE A 121 8.07 17.36 -9.19
C ILE A 121 9.55 17.31 -9.56
N HIS A 122 10.40 17.29 -8.55
CA HIS A 122 11.82 17.01 -8.71
C HIS A 122 12.08 15.52 -8.49
N HIS A 123 12.29 14.76 -9.57
CA HIS A 123 12.43 13.32 -9.54
C HIS A 123 13.90 12.91 -9.44
N LEU A 124 14.24 12.18 -8.39
CA LEU A 124 15.54 11.57 -8.16
C LEU A 124 15.41 10.05 -8.29
N THR A 125 16.25 9.46 -9.13
CA THR A 125 16.31 8.01 -9.31
C THR A 125 17.51 7.41 -8.61
N VAL A 126 17.34 6.25 -8.00
CA VAL A 126 18.38 5.51 -7.29
C VAL A 126 18.61 4.17 -7.98
N ASN A 127 19.86 3.91 -8.34
CA ASN A 127 20.20 2.64 -9.00
C ASN A 127 19.96 1.45 -8.05
N SER A 128 19.35 0.40 -8.54
CA SER A 128 19.00 -0.81 -7.78
C SER A 128 20.19 -1.57 -7.19
N LYS A 129 21.41 -1.31 -7.70
CA LYS A 129 22.67 -1.91 -7.22
C LYS A 129 23.27 -1.19 -6.01
N VAL A 130 22.78 0.02 -5.70
CA VAL A 130 23.25 0.75 -4.50
C VAL A 130 22.94 -0.07 -3.25
N PRO A 131 23.90 -0.25 -2.33
CA PRO A 131 23.69 -1.01 -1.10
C PRO A 131 22.48 -0.50 -0.31
N ARG A 132 21.69 -1.41 0.24
CA ARG A 132 20.47 -1.08 1.02
C ARG A 132 20.78 -0.72 2.48
N THR A 133 21.74 0.18 2.67
CA THR A 133 22.12 0.72 3.99
C THR A 133 21.24 1.91 4.35
N PHE A 134 21.38 2.43 5.57
CA PHE A 134 20.67 3.63 6.01
C PHE A 134 21.05 4.90 5.22
N GLN A 135 22.19 4.88 4.53
CA GLN A 135 22.63 5.97 3.63
C GLN A 135 21.94 5.94 2.26
N ASN A 136 21.28 4.83 1.92
CA ASN A 136 20.56 4.72 0.66
C ASN A 136 19.35 5.67 0.68
N PRO A 137 19.16 6.53 -0.33
CA PRO A 137 18.00 7.43 -0.38
C PRO A 137 16.65 6.72 -0.34
N LEU A 138 16.58 5.44 -0.77
CA LEU A 138 15.39 4.57 -0.68
C LEU A 138 15.36 3.74 0.62
N PHE A 139 16.17 4.09 1.63
CA PHE A 139 16.21 3.33 2.89
C PHE A 139 14.81 3.16 3.52
N ALA A 140 14.02 4.23 3.54
CA ALA A 140 12.68 4.19 4.12
C ALA A 140 11.79 3.12 3.47
N SER A 141 11.76 3.05 2.13
CA SER A 141 11.00 2.02 1.40
C SER A 141 11.57 0.62 1.64
N ASN A 142 12.88 0.46 1.56
CA ASN A 142 13.54 -0.83 1.81
C ASN A 142 13.30 -1.35 3.24
N TYR A 143 13.26 -0.43 4.22
CA TYR A 143 12.98 -0.76 5.61
C TYR A 143 11.52 -1.21 5.78
N LEU A 144 10.58 -0.45 5.23
CA LEU A 144 9.15 -0.81 5.26
C LEU A 144 8.89 -2.17 4.60
N ASP A 145 9.48 -2.44 3.45
CA ASP A 145 9.38 -3.74 2.77
C ASP A 145 9.81 -4.90 3.65
N ARG A 146 10.91 -4.71 4.39
CA ARG A 146 11.41 -5.71 5.35
C ARG A 146 10.43 -5.92 6.51
N GLU A 147 9.87 -4.85 7.04
CA GLU A 147 8.89 -4.89 8.14
C GLU A 147 7.60 -5.59 7.69
N LEU A 148 7.07 -5.25 6.53
CA LEU A 148 5.89 -5.91 5.96
C LEU A 148 6.09 -7.42 5.81
N ARG A 149 7.26 -7.84 5.34
CA ARG A 149 7.58 -9.27 5.20
C ARG A 149 7.80 -9.98 6.52
N LYS A 150 8.28 -9.27 7.54
CA LYS A 150 8.48 -9.80 8.88
C LYS A 150 7.15 -9.96 9.62
N ASP A 151 6.31 -8.95 9.58
CA ASP A 151 5.13 -8.85 10.44
C ASP A 151 3.88 -9.49 9.82
N LEU A 152 3.78 -9.52 8.49
CA LEU A 152 2.64 -10.07 7.77
C LEU A 152 3.00 -11.38 7.07
N ALA A 153 2.48 -12.49 7.56
CA ALA A 153 2.81 -13.82 7.07
C ALA A 153 2.49 -14.04 5.59
N ASP A 154 1.43 -13.39 5.09
CA ASP A 154 0.99 -13.46 3.70
C ASP A 154 1.87 -12.66 2.72
N HIS A 155 2.79 -11.84 3.24
CA HIS A 155 3.75 -11.10 2.44
C HIS A 155 5.18 -11.66 2.49
N ARG A 156 5.42 -12.71 3.26
CA ARG A 156 6.73 -13.38 3.28
C ARG A 156 7.06 -13.94 1.90
N ARG A 157 8.33 -13.84 1.51
CA ARG A 157 8.83 -14.59 0.34
C ARG A 157 8.72 -16.09 0.63
N GLU A 158 8.46 -16.88 -0.39
CA GLU A 158 8.38 -18.36 -0.27
C GLU A 158 7.33 -18.84 0.75
N THR A 159 6.33 -18.03 1.01
CA THR A 159 5.21 -18.42 1.87
C THR A 159 4.24 -19.34 1.12
N VAL A 160 3.62 -20.26 1.86
CA VAL A 160 2.41 -20.97 1.42
C VAL A 160 1.14 -20.27 1.91
N CYS A 161 1.29 -19.22 2.73
CA CYS A 161 0.19 -18.46 3.33
C CYS A 161 -0.29 -17.35 2.41
N PHE A 162 -0.44 -17.62 1.11
CA PHE A 162 -0.96 -16.62 0.17
C PHE A 162 -2.34 -16.12 0.59
N PRO A 163 -2.59 -14.80 0.55
CA PRO A 163 -3.94 -14.28 0.71
C PRO A 163 -4.83 -14.86 -0.40
N ARG A 164 -6.01 -15.28 -0.02
CA ARG A 164 -6.99 -15.86 -0.95
C ARG A 164 -7.87 -14.81 -1.62
N ASN A 165 -7.77 -13.58 -1.15
CA ASN A 165 -8.57 -12.46 -1.60
C ASN A 165 -7.75 -11.17 -1.52
N VAL A 166 -7.60 -10.50 -2.67
CA VAL A 166 -6.81 -9.25 -2.80
C VAL A 166 -7.37 -8.14 -1.91
N ALA A 167 -8.71 -7.99 -1.84
CA ALA A 167 -9.29 -6.94 -1.02
C ALA A 167 -9.01 -7.15 0.47
N ASN A 168 -9.10 -8.38 0.97
CA ASN A 168 -8.73 -8.67 2.36
C ASN A 168 -7.24 -8.45 2.62
N MET A 169 -6.39 -8.76 1.65
CA MET A 169 -4.96 -8.46 1.71
C MET A 169 -4.72 -6.95 1.84
N LEU A 170 -5.34 -6.16 0.97
CA LEU A 170 -5.21 -4.71 0.99
C LEU A 170 -5.79 -4.11 2.27
N ASN A 171 -6.94 -4.59 2.75
CA ASN A 171 -7.55 -4.13 4.00
C ASN A 171 -6.63 -4.39 5.20
N ARG A 172 -6.02 -5.58 5.32
CA ARG A 172 -5.04 -5.87 6.36
C ARG A 172 -3.82 -4.98 6.26
N LEU A 173 -3.34 -4.76 5.04
CA LEU A 173 -2.23 -3.86 4.80
C LEU A 173 -2.57 -2.44 5.25
N VAL A 174 -3.73 -1.90 4.88
CA VAL A 174 -4.17 -0.55 5.31
C VAL A 174 -4.25 -0.44 6.83
N VAL A 175 -4.75 -1.47 7.52
CA VAL A 175 -4.75 -1.51 8.99
C VAL A 175 -3.33 -1.49 9.54
N TYR A 176 -2.42 -2.30 8.96
CA TYR A 176 -1.01 -2.31 9.35
C TYR A 176 -0.34 -0.96 9.13
N LEU A 177 -0.57 -0.31 7.99
CA LEU A 177 -0.02 1.01 7.69
C LEU A 177 -0.54 2.08 8.65
N GLY A 178 -1.82 1.99 9.04
CA GLY A 178 -2.39 2.83 10.07
C GLY A 178 -1.71 2.64 11.43
N TRP A 179 -1.52 1.39 11.84
CA TRP A 179 -0.77 1.05 13.05
C TRP A 179 0.69 1.53 12.97
N HIS A 180 1.37 1.32 11.85
CA HIS A 180 2.73 1.81 11.62
C HIS A 180 2.83 3.32 11.83
N ASN A 181 1.92 4.09 11.23
CA ASN A 181 1.98 5.54 11.31
C ASN A 181 1.69 6.10 12.69
N TYR A 182 0.68 5.56 13.38
CA TYR A 182 0.08 6.22 14.55
C TYR A 182 0.31 5.50 15.87
N GLU A 183 0.75 4.23 15.86
CA GLU A 183 0.93 3.43 17.07
C GLU A 183 2.35 2.95 17.26
N LYS A 184 3.00 2.53 16.15
CA LYS A 184 4.34 1.97 16.19
C LYS A 184 5.35 3.03 16.58
N PRO A 185 6.26 2.74 17.54
CA PRO A 185 7.39 3.61 17.86
C PRO A 185 8.30 3.80 16.64
N TYR A 186 8.66 5.04 16.35
CA TYR A 186 9.63 5.36 15.29
C TYR A 186 11.01 4.76 15.59
N ARG A 187 11.42 4.78 16.86
CA ARG A 187 12.65 4.13 17.34
C ARG A 187 12.42 3.47 18.68
N ILE A 188 12.93 2.26 18.83
CA ILE A 188 12.89 1.50 20.08
C ILE A 188 14.13 1.88 20.92
N GLY A 189 13.98 1.93 22.26
CA GLY A 189 15.09 2.13 23.20
C GLY A 189 15.45 3.59 23.44
N ARG A 190 14.52 4.54 23.22
CA ARG A 190 14.65 5.94 23.64
C ARG A 190 13.67 6.28 24.76
N ASP A 191 14.06 7.21 25.64
CA ASP A 191 13.23 7.67 26.76
C ASP A 191 11.91 8.32 26.28
N ILE A 192 11.96 9.01 25.13
CA ILE A 192 10.77 9.60 24.51
C ILE A 192 10.38 8.75 23.31
N VAL A 193 9.23 8.10 23.43
CA VAL A 193 8.65 7.28 22.37
C VAL A 193 7.75 8.14 21.49
N MET A 194 8.22 8.46 20.29
CA MET A 194 7.42 9.14 19.26
C MET A 194 6.97 8.13 18.20
N THR A 195 5.78 8.33 17.68
CA THR A 195 5.28 7.60 16.51
C THR A 195 5.82 8.20 15.22
N HIS A 196 5.72 7.47 14.09
CA HIS A 196 6.09 7.99 12.77
C HIS A 196 5.29 9.26 12.42
N ALA A 197 4.03 9.34 12.84
CA ALA A 197 3.18 10.52 12.64
C ALA A 197 3.68 11.74 13.42
N GLU A 198 4.11 11.56 14.66
CA GLU A 198 4.68 12.64 15.48
C GLU A 198 6.00 13.15 14.88
N VAL A 199 6.86 12.25 14.42
CA VAL A 199 8.10 12.62 13.72
C VAL A 199 7.82 13.37 12.41
N ALA A 200 6.72 13.02 11.72
CA ALA A 200 6.24 13.75 10.53
C ALA A 200 5.59 15.10 10.85
N GLY A 201 5.60 15.53 12.11
CA GLY A 201 5.07 16.84 12.54
C GLY A 201 3.56 16.85 12.84
N ILE A 202 2.93 15.68 13.02
CA ILE A 202 1.54 15.61 13.45
C ILE A 202 1.50 15.68 14.99
N GLU A 203 0.77 16.64 15.51
CA GLU A 203 0.62 16.80 16.95
C GLU A 203 -0.03 15.58 17.61
N ARG A 204 0.54 15.13 18.73
CA ARG A 204 0.01 14.01 19.53
C ARG A 204 -1.46 14.19 19.91
N ARG A 205 -1.84 15.43 20.25
CA ARG A 205 -3.25 15.77 20.57
C ARG A 205 -4.19 15.49 19.38
N ALA A 206 -3.77 15.80 18.15
CA ALA A 206 -4.57 15.52 16.96
C ALA A 206 -4.70 14.01 16.70
N ILE A 207 -3.65 13.23 16.98
CA ILE A 207 -3.67 11.77 16.88
C ILE A 207 -4.65 11.18 17.90
N CYS A 208 -4.56 11.60 19.18
CA CYS A 208 -5.47 11.15 20.24
C CYS A 208 -6.93 11.45 19.89
N LYS A 209 -7.21 12.69 19.47
CA LYS A 209 -8.56 13.09 19.04
C LYS A 209 -9.11 12.25 17.88
N ALA A 210 -8.25 11.95 16.88
CA ALA A 210 -8.64 11.10 15.77
C ALA A 210 -8.95 9.65 16.20
N ARG A 211 -8.17 9.11 17.14
CA ARG A 211 -8.42 7.78 17.74
C ARG A 211 -9.74 7.74 18.49
N GLU A 212 -9.98 8.71 19.37
CA GLU A 212 -11.24 8.81 20.12
C GLU A 212 -12.44 8.84 19.19
N LYS A 213 -12.38 9.68 18.14
CA LYS A 213 -13.41 9.75 17.11
C LYS A 213 -13.63 8.41 16.42
N GLN A 214 -12.56 7.71 16.05
CA GLN A 214 -12.65 6.40 15.42
C GLN A 214 -13.29 5.34 16.32
N PHE A 215 -13.02 5.38 17.62
CA PHE A 215 -13.66 4.47 18.60
C PHE A 215 -15.12 4.82 18.84
N GLN A 216 -15.48 6.10 18.87
CA GLN A 216 -16.86 6.55 19.01
C GLN A 216 -17.71 6.21 17.78
N GLU A 217 -17.14 6.38 16.57
CA GLU A 217 -17.80 6.07 15.31
C GLU A 217 -17.68 4.58 14.92
N ARG A 218 -17.18 3.74 15.81
CA ARG A 218 -17.00 2.32 15.56
C ARG A 218 -18.35 1.63 15.37
N ALA A 219 -18.75 1.52 14.11
CA ALA A 219 -19.98 0.85 13.71
C ALA A 219 -19.73 -0.67 13.65
N PHE A 220 -20.15 -1.39 14.68
CA PHE A 220 -20.40 -2.82 14.56
C PHE A 220 -21.65 -3.01 13.71
N LEU A 221 -21.67 -4.01 12.87
CA LEU A 221 -22.82 -4.31 11.99
C LEU A 221 -24.16 -4.37 12.74
N SER A 222 -24.16 -4.87 13.98
CA SER A 222 -25.32 -4.92 14.86
C SER A 222 -25.78 -3.55 15.40
N ARG A 223 -24.93 -2.52 15.35
CA ARG A 223 -25.22 -1.17 15.85
C ARG A 223 -25.30 -0.13 14.76
N ALA A 224 -24.83 -0.47 13.55
CA ALA A 224 -24.88 0.45 12.44
C ALA A 224 -26.26 0.41 11.81
N GLY A 225 -26.89 1.55 11.67
CA GLY A 225 -28.08 1.73 10.84
C GLY A 225 -27.75 1.63 9.35
N LEU A 226 -26.94 0.63 8.96
CA LEU A 226 -26.59 0.38 7.57
C LEU A 226 -27.82 -0.09 6.81
N SER A 227 -28.00 0.46 5.61
CA SER A 227 -28.97 -0.07 4.67
C SER A 227 -28.66 -1.53 4.32
N LEU A 228 -29.64 -2.29 3.86
CA LEU A 228 -29.41 -3.66 3.37
C LEU A 228 -28.36 -3.71 2.24
N LEU A 229 -28.32 -2.68 1.41
CA LEU A 229 -27.33 -2.55 0.34
C LEU A 229 -25.93 -2.38 0.92
N ASP A 230 -25.76 -1.47 1.86
CA ASP A 230 -24.45 -1.21 2.51
C ASP A 230 -23.96 -2.44 3.28
N LYS A 231 -24.86 -3.14 3.99
CA LYS A 231 -24.54 -4.42 4.63
C LYS A 231 -24.03 -5.46 3.61
N LYS A 232 -24.73 -5.60 2.48
CA LYS A 232 -24.30 -6.52 1.41
C LYS A 232 -22.96 -6.13 0.82
N LEU A 233 -22.73 -4.83 0.56
CA LEU A 233 -21.46 -4.34 0.03
C LEU A 233 -20.31 -4.59 1.02
N TRP A 234 -20.50 -4.33 2.29
CA TRP A 234 -19.47 -4.54 3.31
C TRP A 234 -19.16 -6.02 3.54
N LEU A 235 -20.19 -6.88 3.57
CA LEU A 235 -20.04 -8.31 3.79
C LEU A 235 -19.64 -9.07 2.52
N ARG A 236 -19.62 -8.39 1.38
CA ARG A 236 -19.26 -8.97 0.09
C ARG A 236 -17.87 -9.59 0.15
N SER A 237 -17.80 -10.91 0.06
CA SER A 237 -16.55 -11.61 -0.12
C SER A 237 -16.17 -11.58 -1.60
N PHE A 238 -14.97 -11.13 -1.90
CA PHE A 238 -14.45 -11.24 -3.26
C PHE A 238 -14.29 -12.72 -3.60
N PRO A 239 -14.77 -13.15 -4.78
CA PRO A 239 -14.70 -14.54 -5.18
C PRO A 239 -13.23 -14.99 -5.23
N THR A 240 -12.93 -16.12 -4.63
CA THR A 240 -11.65 -16.78 -4.73
C THR A 240 -11.82 -18.10 -5.47
N PRO A 241 -10.79 -18.61 -6.17
CA PRO A 241 -10.88 -19.88 -6.89
C PRO A 241 -11.25 -21.08 -6.01
N LEU A 242 -10.98 -20.97 -4.71
CA LEU A 242 -11.21 -22.04 -3.73
C LEU A 242 -12.58 -21.98 -3.06
N LYS A 243 -13.34 -20.88 -3.26
CA LYS A 243 -14.68 -20.74 -2.70
C LYS A 243 -15.72 -20.97 -3.81
N ARG A 244 -16.56 -21.94 -3.62
CA ARG A 244 -17.71 -22.24 -4.52
C ARG A 244 -18.84 -21.22 -4.39
N LYS A 245 -18.92 -20.47 -3.28
CA LYS A 245 -19.92 -19.43 -3.04
C LYS A 245 -19.28 -18.05 -3.19
N ALA A 246 -19.87 -17.21 -4.01
CA ALA A 246 -19.42 -15.84 -4.24
C ALA A 246 -19.66 -14.91 -3.05
N GLU A 247 -20.63 -15.23 -2.21
CA GLU A 247 -21.03 -14.42 -1.07
C GLU A 247 -21.04 -15.26 0.21
N TYR A 248 -20.48 -14.72 1.26
CA TYR A 248 -20.58 -15.24 2.61
C TYR A 248 -21.09 -14.13 3.52
N VAL A 249 -22.25 -14.31 4.07
CA VAL A 249 -22.82 -13.40 5.05
C VAL A 249 -22.83 -14.11 6.40
N PRO A 250 -22.11 -13.60 7.40
CA PRO A 250 -22.13 -14.18 8.74
C PRO A 250 -23.53 -14.11 9.36
N ALA A 251 -23.90 -15.11 10.17
CA ALA A 251 -25.22 -15.19 10.77
C ALA A 251 -25.62 -13.93 11.58
N TYR A 252 -24.66 -13.31 12.26
CA TYR A 252 -24.92 -12.07 13.03
C TYR A 252 -25.29 -10.86 12.18
N ALA A 253 -25.13 -10.92 10.87
CA ALA A 253 -25.52 -9.83 9.96
C ALA A 253 -27.02 -9.86 9.60
N TYR A 254 -27.71 -10.92 9.99
CA TYR A 254 -29.17 -11.07 9.82
C TYR A 254 -29.95 -10.82 11.11
N ALA A 255 -29.24 -10.57 12.22
CA ALA A 255 -29.83 -10.31 13.53
C ALA A 255 -30.28 -8.85 13.69
#